data_22a7dbdb0a96ee1f46b3e1bda27c5eba
#
_entry.id   22a7dbdb0a96ee1f46b3e1bda27c5eba
#
_cell.length_a   1.000
_cell.length_b   1.000
_cell.length_c   1.000
_cell.angle_alpha   90.00
_cell.angle_beta   90.00
_cell.angle_gamma   90.00
#
_symmetry.space_group_name_H-M   'P 1'
#
loop_
_entity.id
_entity.type
_entity.pdbx_description
1 polymer ?
#
loop_
_entity_poly.entity_id
_entity_poly.type
_entity_poly.pdbx_seq_one_letter_code
_entity_poly.pdbx_strand_id
1 'polypeptide(L)'
;MKRRELIKNILYGSGVITINSSVFSLLTSCHKNEDLNFVFFNNNQFSFLNELTEIIIPKSETPGAKEIRITNFIDLFLYKTLDDKAKYAFKTQLKDLIIYLEKKYKKEIIDLTKNEISDELVLGFKKENSNYQ
;
A
#
# COMPACT_ATOMS: atom_id res chain seq x y z
N MET A 1 -45.84 -12.47 11.36
CA MET A 1 -45.05 -11.39 12.01
C MET A 1 -44.57 -10.44 10.94
N LYS A 2 -44.98 -9.16 11.05
CA LYS A 2 -44.53 -8.14 10.09
C LYS A 2 -43.12 -7.70 10.48
N ARG A 3 -42.21 -7.64 9.53
CA ARG A 3 -40.78 -7.26 9.75
C ARG A 3 -40.62 -5.99 10.61
N ARG A 4 -41.57 -5.07 10.53
CA ARG A 4 -41.61 -3.83 11.30
C ARG A 4 -41.87 -4.03 12.82
N GLU A 5 -42.58 -5.08 13.21
CA GLU A 5 -42.83 -5.40 14.62
C GLU A 5 -41.64 -6.08 15.26
N LEU A 6 -40.89 -6.87 14.48
CA LEU A 6 -39.65 -7.49 14.94
C LEU A 6 -38.55 -6.46 15.28
N ILE A 7 -38.43 -5.42 14.45
CA ILE A 7 -37.48 -4.33 14.70
C ILE A 7 -37.88 -3.52 15.93
N LYS A 8 -39.18 -3.23 16.13
CA LYS A 8 -39.66 -2.54 17.32
C LYS A 8 -39.44 -3.33 18.60
N ASN A 9 -39.68 -4.65 18.56
CA ASN A 9 -39.48 -5.51 19.73
C ASN A 9 -38.00 -5.66 20.10
N ILE A 10 -37.08 -5.62 19.14
CA ILE A 10 -35.64 -5.59 19.39
C ILE A 10 -35.24 -4.26 20.06
N LEU A 11 -35.83 -3.14 19.65
CA LEU A 11 -35.53 -1.83 20.23
C LEU A 11 -36.05 -1.68 21.67
N TYR A 12 -37.21 -2.27 21.99
CA TYR A 12 -37.81 -2.20 23.34
C TYR A 12 -37.39 -3.32 24.27
N GLY A 13 -36.91 -4.45 23.72
CA GLY A 13 -36.43 -5.60 24.50
C GLY A 13 -34.96 -5.48 24.93
N SER A 14 -34.18 -4.61 24.33
CA SER A 14 -32.83 -4.30 24.76
C SER A 14 -32.87 -3.26 25.89
N GLY A 15 -33.21 -3.71 27.10
CA GLY A 15 -32.95 -2.93 28.31
C GLY A 15 -31.52 -2.39 28.26
N VAL A 16 -31.39 -1.11 28.47
CA VAL A 16 -30.18 -0.32 28.68
C VAL A 16 -28.89 -1.13 28.42
N ILE A 17 -28.48 -1.18 27.17
CA ILE A 17 -27.13 -1.61 26.86
C ILE A 17 -26.24 -0.52 27.47
N THR A 18 -25.74 -0.75 28.68
CA THR A 18 -24.59 -0.02 29.19
C THR A 18 -23.50 -0.26 28.15
N ILE A 19 -23.24 0.77 27.35
CA ILE A 19 -22.13 0.73 26.38
C ILE A 19 -20.88 0.68 27.24
N ASN A 20 -20.49 -0.53 27.63
CA ASN A 20 -19.18 -0.76 28.22
C ASN A 20 -18.14 -0.25 27.21
N SER A 21 -17.17 0.50 27.72
CA SER A 21 -16.01 1.01 26.98
C SER A 21 -15.34 -0.04 26.09
N SER A 22 -15.55 -1.32 26.36
CA SER A 22 -15.11 -2.46 25.56
C SER A 22 -15.73 -2.54 24.16
N VAL A 23 -17.01 -2.14 23.98
CA VAL A 23 -17.66 -2.16 22.66
C VAL A 23 -17.18 -0.99 21.80
N PHE A 24 -16.90 0.15 22.44
CA PHE A 24 -16.31 1.30 21.76
C PHE A 24 -14.88 1.00 21.26
N SER A 25 -14.13 0.19 22.02
CA SER A 25 -12.80 -0.28 21.64
C SER A 25 -12.78 -1.16 20.39
N LEU A 26 -13.86 -1.91 20.12
CA LEU A 26 -13.98 -2.73 18.91
C LEU A 26 -14.25 -1.88 17.66
N LEU A 27 -14.97 -0.78 17.81
CA LEU A 27 -15.25 0.14 16.70
C LEU A 27 -14.04 0.99 16.32
N THR A 28 -13.17 1.32 17.31
CA THR A 28 -11.93 2.05 17.05
C THR A 28 -10.79 1.13 16.59
N SER A 29 -10.93 -0.19 16.74
CA SER A 29 -9.94 -1.17 16.26
C SER A 29 -9.81 -1.18 14.73
N CYS A 30 -10.84 -0.73 14.00
CA CYS A 30 -10.75 -0.59 12.53
C CYS A 30 -9.88 0.60 12.09
N HIS A 31 -9.41 1.47 13.02
CA HIS A 31 -8.54 2.61 12.74
C HIS A 31 -7.16 2.49 13.38
N LYS A 32 -6.82 1.33 13.96
CA LYS A 32 -5.42 1.09 14.28
C LYS A 32 -4.66 1.10 12.96
N ASN A 33 -3.74 2.05 12.85
CA ASN A 33 -2.57 1.87 12.00
C ASN A 33 -2.02 0.49 12.38
N GLU A 34 -2.41 -0.54 11.63
CA GLU A 34 -1.73 -1.82 11.71
C GLU A 34 -0.28 -1.46 11.45
N ASP A 35 0.59 -1.73 12.43
CA ASP A 35 2.02 -1.71 12.22
C ASP A 35 2.24 -2.46 10.93
N LEU A 36 2.62 -1.73 9.88
CA LEU A 36 2.79 -2.29 8.55
C LEU A 36 4.03 -3.19 8.64
N ASN A 37 3.83 -4.40 9.11
CA ASN A 37 4.84 -5.44 9.12
C ASN A 37 5.07 -5.85 7.67
N PHE A 38 5.99 -5.17 7.01
CA PHE A 38 6.49 -5.58 5.71
C PHE A 38 7.24 -6.89 5.89
N VAL A 39 6.91 -7.86 5.06
CA VAL A 39 7.47 -9.20 5.14
C VAL A 39 8.63 -9.35 4.16
N PHE A 40 8.53 -8.65 3.03
CA PHE A 40 9.49 -8.73 1.93
C PHE A 40 10.37 -7.48 1.82
N PHE A 41 9.78 -6.27 1.89
CA PHE A 41 10.50 -5.00 1.76
C PHE A 41 11.00 -4.47 3.12
N ASN A 42 12.01 -3.62 3.08
CA ASN A 42 12.35 -2.73 4.20
C ASN A 42 11.58 -1.40 4.10
N ASN A 43 11.67 -0.56 5.14
CA ASN A 43 10.93 0.70 5.21
C ASN A 43 11.18 1.62 4.02
N ASN A 44 12.44 1.80 3.61
CA ASN A 44 12.80 2.69 2.50
C ASN A 44 12.28 2.16 1.16
N GLN A 45 12.42 0.86 0.93
CA GLN A 45 11.89 0.18 -0.26
C GLN A 45 10.38 0.30 -0.34
N PHE A 46 9.71 0.07 0.79
CA PHE A 46 8.26 0.16 0.85
C PHE A 46 7.79 1.60 0.59
N SER A 47 8.41 2.60 1.23
CA SER A 47 8.06 4.00 1.03
C SER A 47 8.24 4.42 -0.44
N PHE A 48 9.36 4.06 -1.05
CA PHE A 48 9.61 4.31 -2.47
C PHE A 48 8.56 3.66 -3.37
N LEU A 49 8.28 2.38 -3.17
CA LEU A 49 7.27 1.65 -3.97
C LEU A 49 5.86 2.19 -3.75
N ASN A 50 5.56 2.70 -2.56
CA ASN A 50 4.28 3.30 -2.25
C ASN A 50 4.06 4.63 -3.00
N GLU A 51 5.11 5.44 -3.17
CA GLU A 51 5.06 6.62 -4.05
C GLU A 51 4.99 6.22 -5.53
N LEU A 52 5.79 5.24 -5.95
CA LEU A 52 5.82 4.73 -7.30
C LEU A 52 4.45 4.21 -7.76
N THR A 53 3.80 3.39 -6.93
CA THR A 53 2.47 2.85 -7.25
C THR A 53 1.41 3.94 -7.33
N GLU A 54 1.49 4.98 -6.48
CA GLU A 54 0.56 6.12 -6.52
C GLU A 54 0.78 7.01 -7.76
N ILE A 55 1.99 7.06 -8.32
CA ILE A 55 2.26 7.73 -9.60
C ILE A 55 1.60 6.96 -10.75
N ILE A 56 1.65 5.62 -10.70
CA ILE A 56 1.09 4.75 -11.76
C ILE A 56 -0.45 4.73 -11.68
N ILE A 57 -1.01 4.66 -10.46
CA ILE A 57 -2.46 4.61 -10.20
C ILE A 57 -2.81 5.75 -9.25
N PRO A 58 -2.91 6.98 -9.76
CA PRO A 58 -3.20 8.14 -8.92
C PRO A 58 -4.66 8.13 -8.46
N LYS A 59 -4.90 8.75 -7.30
CA LYS A 59 -6.25 9.04 -6.85
C LYS A 59 -6.96 9.97 -7.84
N SER A 60 -8.17 9.60 -8.23
CA SER A 60 -9.06 10.40 -9.08
C SER A 60 -10.50 10.31 -8.53
N GLU A 61 -11.50 10.05 -9.37
CA GLU A 61 -12.85 9.65 -8.93
C GLU A 61 -12.84 8.25 -8.31
N THR A 62 -11.83 7.45 -8.62
CA THR A 62 -11.57 6.13 -8.01
C THR A 62 -10.43 6.21 -7.00
N PRO A 63 -10.40 5.32 -5.99
CA PRO A 63 -9.31 5.26 -5.03
C PRO A 63 -7.95 5.03 -5.70
N GLY A 64 -6.92 5.76 -5.25
CA GLY A 64 -5.53 5.58 -5.70
C GLY A 64 -4.85 4.35 -5.07
N ALA A 65 -3.64 4.02 -5.56
CA ALA A 65 -2.88 2.85 -5.12
C ALA A 65 -2.65 2.80 -3.61
N LYS A 66 -2.40 3.94 -2.97
CA LYS A 66 -2.21 4.03 -1.51
C LYS A 66 -3.48 3.70 -0.74
N GLU A 67 -4.64 4.16 -1.20
CA GLU A 67 -5.92 3.93 -0.53
C GLU A 67 -6.32 2.45 -0.57
N ILE A 68 -6.06 1.76 -1.69
CA ILE A 68 -6.33 0.32 -1.84
C ILE A 68 -5.14 -0.56 -1.43
N ARG A 69 -4.09 0.03 -0.85
CA ARG A 69 -2.92 -0.66 -0.28
C ARG A 69 -2.23 -1.61 -1.26
N ILE A 70 -2.03 -1.18 -2.50
CA ILE A 70 -1.37 -1.97 -3.56
C ILE A 70 0.03 -2.42 -3.13
N THR A 71 0.81 -1.56 -2.50
CA THR A 71 2.17 -1.89 -2.07
C THR A 71 2.21 -3.00 -1.02
N ASN A 72 1.23 -3.03 -0.10
CA ASN A 72 1.09 -4.13 0.87
C ASN A 72 0.75 -5.46 0.17
N PHE A 73 -0.13 -5.40 -0.83
CA PHE A 73 -0.42 -6.58 -1.64
C PHE A 73 0.82 -7.08 -2.38
N ILE A 74 1.60 -6.19 -3.00
CA ILE A 74 2.84 -6.54 -3.70
C ILE A 74 3.84 -7.17 -2.74
N ASP A 75 4.04 -6.59 -1.55
CA ASP A 75 4.93 -7.12 -0.52
C ASP A 75 4.62 -8.58 -0.17
N LEU A 76 3.35 -8.84 0.15
CA LEU A 76 2.90 -10.17 0.52
C LEU A 76 2.90 -11.15 -0.68
N PHE A 77 2.52 -10.66 -1.87
CA PHE A 77 2.49 -11.46 -3.08
C PHE A 77 3.89 -11.94 -3.46
N LEU A 78 4.87 -11.05 -3.51
CA LEU A 78 6.26 -11.41 -3.83
C LEU A 78 6.86 -12.36 -2.78
N TYR A 79 6.56 -12.12 -1.50
CA TYR A 79 7.01 -13.00 -0.43
C TYR A 79 6.49 -14.43 -0.58
N LYS A 80 5.20 -14.60 -0.97
CA LYS A 80 4.56 -15.91 -1.05
C LYS A 80 4.78 -16.65 -2.38
N THR A 81 4.95 -15.92 -3.49
CA THR A 81 4.96 -16.52 -4.82
C THR A 81 6.35 -16.75 -5.39
N LEU A 82 7.31 -15.90 -5.03
CA LEU A 82 8.68 -16.05 -5.54
C LEU A 82 9.45 -17.13 -4.77
N ASP A 83 10.28 -17.88 -5.50
CA ASP A 83 11.31 -18.70 -4.90
C ASP A 83 12.48 -17.85 -4.35
N ASP A 84 13.38 -18.44 -3.60
CA ASP A 84 14.46 -17.70 -2.95
C ASP A 84 15.42 -17.05 -3.94
N LYS A 85 15.64 -17.66 -5.11
CA LYS A 85 16.48 -17.10 -6.18
C LYS A 85 15.85 -15.85 -6.78
N ALA A 86 14.56 -15.91 -7.10
CA ALA A 86 13.80 -14.78 -7.63
C ALA A 86 13.67 -13.65 -6.60
N LYS A 87 13.44 -13.98 -5.31
CA LYS A 87 13.45 -13.01 -4.21
C LYS A 87 14.76 -12.25 -4.11
N TYR A 88 15.89 -12.99 -4.17
CA TYR A 88 17.21 -12.39 -4.13
C TYR A 88 17.46 -11.47 -5.33
N ALA A 89 17.13 -11.95 -6.53
CA ALA A 89 17.28 -11.18 -7.76
C ALA A 89 16.46 -9.88 -7.72
N PHE A 90 15.19 -9.97 -7.31
CA PHE A 90 14.31 -8.80 -7.20
C PHE A 90 14.85 -7.77 -6.20
N LYS A 91 15.25 -8.22 -5.00
CA LYS A 91 15.81 -7.32 -3.98
C LYS A 91 17.09 -6.65 -4.43
N THR A 92 17.94 -7.37 -5.16
CA THR A 92 19.20 -6.82 -5.70
C THR A 92 18.90 -5.75 -6.74
N GLN A 93 18.01 -6.03 -7.70
CA GLN A 93 17.63 -5.06 -8.74
C GLN A 93 16.96 -3.81 -8.15
N LEU A 94 16.07 -3.98 -7.17
CA LEU A 94 15.43 -2.86 -6.48
C LEU A 94 16.47 -2.01 -5.72
N LYS A 95 17.42 -2.64 -5.06
CA LYS A 95 18.52 -1.95 -4.39
C LYS A 95 19.37 -1.16 -5.38
N ASP A 96 19.72 -1.76 -6.51
CA ASP A 96 20.54 -1.11 -7.55
C ASP A 96 19.81 0.08 -8.15
N LEU A 97 18.50 -0.02 -8.38
CA LEU A 97 17.65 1.08 -8.81
C LEU A 97 17.65 2.24 -7.79
N ILE A 98 17.47 1.93 -6.51
CA ILE A 98 17.51 2.93 -5.44
C ILE A 98 18.85 3.64 -5.41
N ILE A 99 19.97 2.91 -5.43
CA ILE A 99 21.32 3.48 -5.45
C ILE A 99 21.54 4.38 -6.68
N TYR A 100 21.03 3.95 -7.84
CA TYR A 100 21.11 4.76 -9.06
C TYR A 100 20.37 6.09 -8.89
N LEU A 101 19.13 6.06 -8.37
CA LEU A 101 18.32 7.26 -8.16
C LEU A 101 18.95 8.21 -7.14
N GLU A 102 19.42 7.69 -6.01
CA GLU A 102 20.09 8.48 -4.98
C GLU A 102 21.36 9.18 -5.50
N LYS A 103 22.17 8.49 -6.30
CA LYS A 103 23.35 9.08 -6.95
C LYS A 103 22.97 10.14 -7.97
N LYS A 104 21.94 9.91 -8.77
CA LYS A 104 21.51 10.82 -9.82
C LYS A 104 20.97 12.12 -9.26
N TYR A 105 20.11 12.05 -8.26
CA TYR A 105 19.44 13.20 -7.66
C TYR A 105 20.19 13.78 -6.46
N LYS A 106 21.22 13.10 -5.97
CA LYS A 106 22.00 13.48 -4.77
C LYS A 106 21.12 13.67 -3.53
N LYS A 107 20.15 12.81 -3.36
CA LYS A 107 19.14 12.79 -2.29
C LYS A 107 18.95 11.36 -1.80
N GLU A 108 18.45 11.19 -0.57
CA GLU A 108 17.95 9.91 -0.13
C GLU A 108 16.66 9.53 -0.88
N ILE A 109 16.40 8.25 -1.04
CA ILE A 109 15.25 7.75 -1.82
C ILE A 109 13.91 8.26 -1.28
N ILE A 110 13.82 8.49 0.02
CA ILE A 110 12.62 9.01 0.70
C ILE A 110 12.36 10.49 0.43
N ASP A 111 13.39 11.24 0.00
CA ASP A 111 13.31 12.67 -0.28
C ASP A 111 13.06 12.99 -1.77
N LEU A 112 12.95 11.94 -2.60
CA LEU A 112 12.63 12.11 -4.01
C LEU A 112 11.18 12.60 -4.19
N THR A 113 11.02 13.60 -5.03
CA THR A 113 9.71 14.12 -5.40
C THR A 113 9.00 13.21 -6.38
N LYS A 114 7.67 13.28 -6.43
CA LYS A 114 6.86 12.52 -7.40
C LYS A 114 7.27 12.81 -8.84
N ASN A 115 7.65 14.04 -9.16
CA ASN A 115 8.07 14.42 -10.52
C ASN A 115 9.39 13.73 -10.89
N GLU A 116 10.38 13.71 -9.99
CA GLU A 116 11.65 13.04 -10.20
C GLU A 116 11.47 11.54 -10.46
N ILE A 117 10.60 10.88 -9.70
CA ILE A 117 10.27 9.46 -9.90
C ILE A 117 9.52 9.25 -11.22
N SER A 118 8.55 10.12 -11.54
CA SER A 118 7.76 10.04 -12.77
C SER A 118 8.63 10.20 -14.02
N ASP A 119 9.58 11.15 -14.01
CA ASP A 119 10.50 11.38 -15.12
C ASP A 119 11.36 10.15 -15.41
N GLU A 120 11.82 9.46 -14.36
CA GLU A 120 12.59 8.22 -14.52
C GLU A 120 11.77 7.08 -15.09
N LEU A 121 10.50 6.95 -14.67
CA LEU A 121 9.59 5.97 -15.26
C LEU A 121 9.41 6.20 -16.77
N VAL A 122 9.14 7.46 -17.16
CA VAL A 122 8.97 7.83 -18.59
C VAL A 122 10.24 7.53 -19.39
N LEU A 123 11.41 7.84 -18.84
CA LEU A 123 12.69 7.55 -19.48
C LEU A 123 12.93 6.04 -19.63
N GLY A 124 12.60 5.25 -18.60
CA GLY A 124 12.69 3.80 -18.62
C GLY A 124 11.83 3.19 -19.73
N PHE A 125 10.56 3.58 -19.81
CA PHE A 125 9.64 3.10 -20.87
C PHE A 125 10.07 3.52 -22.28
N LYS A 126 10.61 4.73 -22.47
CA LYS A 126 11.11 5.16 -23.78
C LYS A 126 12.31 4.34 -24.23
N LYS A 127 13.23 4.02 -23.32
CA LYS A 127 14.43 3.25 -23.60
C LYS A 127 14.11 1.79 -23.94
N GLU A 128 13.14 1.20 -23.26
CA GLU A 128 12.66 -0.15 -23.54
C GLU A 128 12.02 -0.23 -24.92
N ASN A 129 11.14 0.68 -25.26
CA ASN A 129 10.47 0.73 -26.58
C ASN A 129 11.46 0.95 -27.74
N SER A 130 12.60 1.61 -27.53
CA SER A 130 13.62 1.79 -28.58
C SER A 130 14.41 0.51 -28.88
N ASN A 131 14.39 -0.49 -28.01
CA ASN A 131 15.07 -1.77 -28.21
C ASN A 131 14.23 -2.79 -29.00
N TYR A 132 12.95 -2.48 -29.29
CA TYR A 132 12.04 -3.33 -30.06
C TYR A 132 11.79 -2.84 -31.50
N GLN A 133 12.47 -1.79 -31.95
CA GLN A 133 12.50 -1.32 -33.34
C GLN A 133 13.80 -1.69 -34.04
#